data_abe01638df2cfa36174b07cd9d6b1abd
#
_entry.id   abe01638df2cfa36174b07cd9d6b1abd
#
_cell.length_a   1.000
_cell.length_b   1.000
_cell.length_c   1.000
_cell.angle_alpha   90.00
_cell.angle_beta   90.00
_cell.angle_gamma   90.00
#
_symmetry.space_group_name_H-M   'P 1'
#
loop_
_entity.id
_entity.type
_entity.pdbx_description
1 polymer ?
#
loop_
_entity_poly.entity_id
_entity_poly.type
_entity_poly.pdbx_seq_one_letter_code
_entity_poly.pdbx_strand_id
1 'polypeptide(L)'
;KEGGLVNISTWVRTGSINETDKNNGISHFLEHLMFKGTHKHKAGEFDRILESKGAIVNAATWKDYTFYYVTLPKGENNQDFYKALELHADMMIDPVLPPEEIGAPFDINDTAVTDKRERHVVIEEIRMRKDQPWTKVYNACNKAMYTNHPYKRDVIGTPEIISQVTQQEIMEYYKTFYSPNNMTTIVVGDF
;
A
#
# COMPACT_ATOMS: atom_id res chain seq x y z
N LYS A 1 23.23 -16.56 -22.13
CA LYS A 1 22.53 -16.95 -20.87
C LYS A 1 21.78 -15.74 -20.41
N GLU A 2 20.50 -15.80 -20.51
CA GLU A 2 19.59 -14.74 -20.09
C GLU A 2 19.64 -14.65 -18.58
N GLY A 3 19.90 -13.46 -18.07
CA GLY A 3 19.84 -13.21 -16.62
C GLY A 3 18.42 -13.47 -16.15
N GLY A 4 18.21 -14.55 -15.40
CA GLY A 4 16.90 -14.94 -14.91
C GLY A 4 16.28 -13.84 -14.06
N LEU A 5 15.17 -13.28 -14.52
CA LEU A 5 14.32 -12.42 -13.70
C LEU A 5 13.39 -13.28 -12.86
N VAL A 6 13.13 -12.84 -11.64
CA VAL A 6 12.13 -13.41 -10.76
C VAL A 6 11.19 -12.30 -10.30
N ASN A 7 9.91 -12.66 -10.18
CA ASN A 7 8.88 -11.83 -9.59
C ASN A 7 8.30 -12.53 -8.37
N ILE A 8 8.17 -11.81 -7.29
CA ILE A 8 7.47 -12.22 -6.08
C ILE A 8 6.32 -11.25 -5.89
N SER A 9 5.10 -11.73 -5.82
CA SER A 9 3.95 -10.88 -5.57
C SER A 9 3.02 -11.50 -4.52
N THR A 10 2.58 -10.71 -3.56
CA THR A 10 1.58 -11.12 -2.57
C THR A 10 0.30 -10.34 -2.78
N TRP A 11 -0.79 -11.05 -2.97
CA TRP A 11 -2.13 -10.55 -3.18
C TRP A 11 -2.95 -10.72 -1.91
N VAL A 12 -3.52 -9.65 -1.42
CA VAL A 12 -4.39 -9.63 -0.24
C VAL A 12 -5.83 -9.41 -0.71
N ARG A 13 -6.77 -10.22 -0.25
CA ARG A 13 -8.20 -10.11 -0.61
C ARG A 13 -8.86 -9.00 0.19
N THR A 14 -8.39 -7.78 0.05
CA THR A 14 -8.95 -6.58 0.67
C THR A 14 -8.66 -5.36 -0.16
N GLY A 15 -9.57 -4.41 -0.11
CA GLY A 15 -9.49 -3.12 -0.77
C GLY A 15 -10.66 -2.25 -0.32
N SER A 16 -11.03 -1.23 -1.08
CA SER A 16 -12.07 -0.29 -0.68
C SER A 16 -13.47 -0.91 -0.49
N ILE A 17 -13.70 -2.14 -0.95
CA ILE A 17 -14.93 -2.88 -0.68
C ILE A 17 -15.12 -3.18 0.81
N ASN A 18 -14.03 -3.41 1.53
CA ASN A 18 -14.02 -3.76 2.95
C ASN A 18 -14.05 -2.53 3.87
N GLU A 19 -14.01 -1.35 3.30
CA GLU A 19 -14.04 -0.10 4.05
C GLU A 19 -15.46 0.36 4.35
N THR A 20 -15.56 1.31 5.26
CA THR A 20 -16.79 2.03 5.59
C THR A 20 -16.69 3.48 5.12
N ASP A 21 -17.79 4.23 5.21
CA ASP A 21 -17.75 5.66 4.88
C ASP A 21 -16.92 6.49 5.90
N LYS A 22 -16.54 5.89 7.05
CA LYS A 22 -15.72 6.54 8.09
C LYS A 22 -14.21 6.36 7.90
N ASN A 23 -13.81 5.29 7.22
CA ASN A 23 -12.41 4.94 7.03
C ASN A 23 -12.02 4.70 5.56
N ASN A 24 -12.81 5.26 4.62
CA ASN A 24 -12.55 5.11 3.20
C ASN A 24 -11.17 5.66 2.83
N GLY A 25 -10.38 4.85 2.13
CA GLY A 25 -8.99 5.11 1.78
C GLY A 25 -7.96 4.46 2.70
N ILE A 26 -8.40 3.79 3.80
CA ILE A 26 -7.46 3.15 4.74
C ILE A 26 -6.66 2.01 4.10
N SER A 27 -7.23 1.29 3.12
CA SER A 27 -6.52 0.23 2.38
C SER A 27 -5.33 0.80 1.61
N HIS A 28 -5.53 1.90 0.91
CA HIS A 28 -4.50 2.59 0.15
C HIS A 28 -3.47 3.24 1.08
N PHE A 29 -3.92 3.84 2.18
CA PHE A 29 -3.01 4.39 3.16
C PHE A 29 -2.13 3.32 3.82
N LEU A 30 -2.70 2.17 4.17
CA LEU A 30 -1.94 1.03 4.66
C LEU A 30 -0.92 0.53 3.62
N GLU A 31 -1.28 0.52 2.34
CA GLU A 31 -0.36 0.15 1.25
C GLU A 31 0.93 0.96 1.31
N HIS A 32 0.85 2.29 1.43
CA HIS A 32 2.02 3.16 1.59
C HIS A 32 2.85 2.83 2.82
N LEU A 33 2.18 2.52 3.93
CA LEU A 33 2.83 2.28 5.22
C LEU A 33 3.53 0.93 5.32
N MET A 34 3.16 -0.06 4.50
CA MET A 34 3.81 -1.37 4.48
C MET A 34 5.30 -1.28 4.13
N PHE A 35 5.72 -0.24 3.42
CA PHE A 35 7.13 0.00 3.07
C PHE A 35 7.92 0.76 4.16
N LYS A 36 7.28 1.11 5.30
CA LYS A 36 7.88 1.96 6.34
C LYS A 36 8.54 1.20 7.49
N GLY A 37 8.93 -0.04 7.22
CA GLY A 37 9.76 -0.84 8.12
C GLY A 37 9.04 -1.97 8.82
N THR A 38 9.86 -2.86 9.35
CA THR A 38 9.49 -4.04 10.13
C THR A 38 10.25 -4.03 11.45
N HIS A 39 10.02 -5.01 12.32
CA HIS A 39 10.84 -5.16 13.53
C HIS A 39 12.32 -5.44 13.23
N LYS A 40 12.66 -5.94 12.03
CA LYS A 40 14.04 -6.24 11.62
C LYS A 40 14.68 -5.16 10.77
N HIS A 41 13.88 -4.40 10.03
CA HIS A 41 14.34 -3.43 9.03
C HIS A 41 13.69 -2.08 9.24
N LYS A 42 14.49 -1.01 9.28
CA LYS A 42 13.99 0.36 9.40
C LYS A 42 13.39 0.86 8.09
N ALA A 43 12.58 1.92 8.18
CA ALA A 43 12.03 2.61 7.01
C ALA A 43 13.16 2.99 6.03
N GLY A 44 12.93 2.75 4.72
CA GLY A 44 13.89 2.99 3.64
C GLY A 44 15.01 1.95 3.52
N GLU A 45 15.19 1.05 4.49
CA GLU A 45 16.21 0.00 4.41
C GLU A 45 15.83 -1.08 3.39
N PHE A 46 14.57 -1.45 3.36
CA PHE A 46 13.98 -2.37 2.41
C PHE A 46 14.23 -1.91 0.97
N ASP A 47 13.84 -0.68 0.65
CA ASP A 47 14.02 -0.10 -0.68
C ASP A 47 15.49 -0.07 -1.07
N ARG A 48 16.35 0.45 -0.18
CA ARG A 48 17.78 0.56 -0.42
C ARG A 48 18.43 -0.80 -0.74
N ILE A 49 18.05 -1.86 -0.01
CA ILE A 49 18.61 -3.21 -0.25
C ILE A 49 18.15 -3.72 -1.61
N LEU A 50 16.87 -3.62 -1.94
CA LEU A 50 16.31 -4.14 -3.18
C LEU A 50 16.77 -3.33 -4.40
N GLU A 51 16.76 -2.00 -4.31
CA GLU A 51 17.25 -1.12 -5.38
C GLU A 51 18.73 -1.37 -5.71
N SER A 52 19.58 -1.62 -4.69
CA SER A 52 20.98 -1.97 -4.92
C SER A 52 21.19 -3.25 -5.73
N LYS A 53 20.16 -4.08 -5.84
CA LYS A 53 20.14 -5.32 -6.63
C LYS A 53 19.41 -5.17 -7.98
N GLY A 54 19.02 -3.94 -8.33
CA GLY A 54 18.28 -3.63 -9.55
C GLY A 54 16.82 -4.09 -9.51
N ALA A 55 16.24 -4.20 -8.31
CA ALA A 55 14.85 -4.58 -8.15
C ALA A 55 13.91 -3.41 -8.51
N ILE A 56 12.75 -3.79 -9.06
CA ILE A 56 11.57 -2.92 -9.17
C ILE A 56 10.59 -3.36 -8.08
N VAL A 57 10.26 -2.44 -7.20
CA VAL A 57 9.33 -2.66 -6.09
C VAL A 57 8.14 -1.75 -6.27
N ASN A 58 6.93 -2.27 -6.10
CA ASN A 58 5.72 -1.45 -6.13
C ASN A 58 4.55 -2.18 -5.46
N ALA A 59 3.45 -1.46 -5.27
CA ALA A 59 2.19 -1.99 -4.81
C ALA A 59 1.02 -1.30 -5.51
N ALA A 60 -0.17 -1.84 -5.39
CA ALA A 60 -1.39 -1.16 -5.81
C ALA A 60 -2.60 -1.67 -5.02
N THR A 61 -3.47 -0.75 -4.68
CA THR A 61 -4.77 -1.02 -4.06
C THR A 61 -5.89 -0.81 -5.06
N TRP A 62 -6.83 -1.75 -5.11
CA TRP A 62 -8.05 -1.63 -5.88
C TRP A 62 -9.27 -1.83 -5.00
N LYS A 63 -10.41 -2.11 -5.61
CA LYS A 63 -11.65 -2.26 -4.85
C LYS A 63 -11.68 -3.54 -4.02
N ASP A 64 -11.19 -4.65 -4.58
CA ASP A 64 -11.31 -6.01 -4.02
C ASP A 64 -9.98 -6.61 -3.56
N TYR A 65 -8.87 -6.00 -3.97
CA TYR A 65 -7.55 -6.52 -3.69
C TYR A 65 -6.54 -5.40 -3.47
N THR A 66 -5.50 -5.74 -2.74
CA THR A 66 -4.25 -5.00 -2.65
C THR A 66 -3.12 -5.97 -2.97
N PHE A 67 -2.14 -5.56 -3.76
CA PHE A 67 -1.00 -6.43 -4.04
C PHE A 67 0.31 -5.67 -3.95
N TYR A 68 1.33 -6.40 -3.57
CA TYR A 68 2.71 -5.94 -3.41
C TYR A 68 3.60 -6.82 -4.26
N TYR A 69 4.55 -6.23 -4.97
CA TYR A 69 5.45 -7.05 -5.77
C TYR A 69 6.87 -6.52 -5.80
N VAL A 70 7.79 -7.43 -6.01
CA VAL A 70 9.18 -7.16 -6.29
C VAL A 70 9.62 -7.99 -7.50
N THR A 71 10.27 -7.34 -8.46
CA THR A 71 10.85 -7.99 -9.64
C THR A 71 12.33 -7.65 -9.69
N LEU A 72 13.20 -8.67 -9.77
CA LEU A 72 14.62 -8.47 -9.76
C LEU A 72 15.36 -9.60 -10.50
N PRO A 73 16.64 -9.39 -10.91
CA PRO A 73 17.53 -10.49 -11.28
C PRO A 73 17.72 -11.43 -10.09
N LYS A 74 17.66 -12.74 -10.32
CA LYS A 74 17.78 -13.74 -9.24
C LYS A 74 19.13 -13.76 -8.52
N GLY A 75 20.15 -13.16 -9.11
CA GLY A 75 21.51 -13.19 -8.62
C GLY A 75 22.20 -14.53 -8.82
N GLU A 76 23.49 -14.58 -8.48
CA GLU A 76 24.26 -15.80 -8.54
C GLU A 76 23.72 -16.80 -7.49
N ASN A 77 23.52 -18.06 -7.91
CA ASN A 77 22.94 -19.10 -7.07
C ASN A 77 21.60 -18.70 -6.40
N ASN A 78 20.80 -17.85 -7.06
CA ASN A 78 19.52 -17.32 -6.56
C ASN A 78 19.62 -16.49 -5.25
N GLN A 79 20.80 -15.98 -4.90
CA GLN A 79 20.99 -15.27 -3.62
C GLN A 79 20.13 -14.02 -3.50
N ASP A 80 19.96 -13.25 -4.58
CA ASP A 80 19.17 -12.02 -4.55
C ASP A 80 17.67 -12.32 -4.52
N PHE A 81 17.25 -13.40 -5.19
CA PHE A 81 15.88 -13.90 -5.07
C PHE A 81 15.55 -14.31 -3.63
N TYR A 82 16.38 -15.09 -2.96
CA TYR A 82 16.13 -15.50 -1.58
C TYR A 82 16.12 -14.30 -0.62
N LYS A 83 17.01 -13.33 -0.84
CA LYS A 83 17.00 -12.11 -0.02
C LYS A 83 15.75 -11.27 -0.24
N ALA A 84 15.29 -11.14 -1.48
CA ALA A 84 14.04 -10.44 -1.80
C ALA A 84 12.82 -11.16 -1.21
N LEU A 85 12.80 -12.49 -1.26
CA LEU A 85 11.71 -13.29 -0.67
C LEU A 85 11.65 -13.12 0.85
N GLU A 86 12.80 -13.12 1.53
CA GLU A 86 12.90 -12.87 2.97
C GLU A 86 12.34 -11.49 3.34
N LEU A 87 12.82 -10.45 2.65
CA LEU A 87 12.39 -9.07 2.88
C LEU A 87 10.91 -8.87 2.59
N HIS A 88 10.42 -9.42 1.47
CA HIS A 88 9.03 -9.34 1.09
C HIS A 88 8.12 -10.05 2.11
N ALA A 89 8.50 -11.23 2.58
CA ALA A 89 7.77 -11.95 3.61
C ALA A 89 7.75 -11.17 4.94
N ASP A 90 8.88 -10.60 5.34
CA ASP A 90 8.99 -9.80 6.57
C ASP A 90 8.08 -8.57 6.51
N MET A 91 8.07 -7.85 5.38
CA MET A 91 7.15 -6.73 5.13
C MET A 91 5.68 -7.14 5.27
N MET A 92 5.30 -8.29 4.71
CA MET A 92 3.90 -8.73 4.71
C MET A 92 3.40 -9.23 6.06
N ILE A 93 4.29 -9.77 6.92
CA ILE A 93 3.91 -10.48 8.14
C ILE A 93 4.17 -9.65 9.39
N ASP A 94 5.18 -8.78 9.39
CA ASP A 94 5.67 -8.10 10.58
C ASP A 94 5.92 -6.58 10.41
N PRO A 95 5.02 -5.82 9.74
CA PRO A 95 5.19 -4.38 9.60
C PRO A 95 5.01 -3.68 10.95
N VAL A 96 5.82 -2.65 11.22
CA VAL A 96 5.74 -1.87 12.46
C VAL A 96 4.68 -0.78 12.39
N LEU A 97 4.40 -0.23 11.20
CA LEU A 97 3.50 0.90 10.98
C LEU A 97 3.79 2.06 11.93
N PRO A 98 5.01 2.65 11.91
CA PRO A 98 5.49 3.53 12.96
C PRO A 98 4.78 4.89 12.93
N PRO A 99 4.37 5.45 14.09
CA PRO A 99 3.65 6.72 14.16
C PRO A 99 4.41 7.88 13.51
N GLU A 100 5.73 7.84 13.61
CA GLU A 100 6.64 8.85 13.02
C GLU A 100 6.62 8.85 11.48
N GLU A 101 6.28 7.75 10.84
CA GLU A 101 6.11 7.66 9.38
C GLU A 101 4.66 7.95 8.96
N ILE A 102 3.70 7.59 9.78
CA ILE A 102 2.27 7.83 9.51
C ILE A 102 1.96 9.33 9.54
N GLY A 103 2.41 10.03 10.55
CA GLY A 103 2.00 11.38 10.88
C GLY A 103 0.78 11.46 11.81
N ALA A 104 0.76 12.46 12.67
CA ALA A 104 -0.37 12.69 13.57
C ALA A 104 -1.63 13.10 12.79
N PRO A 105 -2.83 12.72 13.26
CA PRO A 105 -4.08 13.32 12.77
C PRO A 105 -4.08 14.84 12.91
N PHE A 106 -4.67 15.53 11.95
CA PHE A 106 -4.73 17.01 11.95
C PHE A 106 -6.02 17.52 11.30
N ASP A 107 -6.38 18.78 11.58
CA ASP A 107 -7.49 19.44 10.87
C ASP A 107 -7.05 19.76 9.44
N ILE A 108 -7.75 19.21 8.45
CA ILE A 108 -7.44 19.40 7.02
C ILE A 108 -7.52 20.87 6.59
N ASN A 109 -8.20 21.71 7.34
CA ASN A 109 -8.31 23.16 7.12
C ASN A 109 -7.14 23.94 7.75
N ASP A 110 -6.31 23.32 8.58
CA ASP A 110 -5.15 23.96 9.17
C ASP A 110 -4.01 24.01 8.13
N THR A 111 -3.83 25.20 7.56
CA THR A 111 -2.79 25.46 6.57
C THR A 111 -1.37 25.61 7.17
N ALA A 112 -1.25 25.64 8.49
CA ALA A 112 0.04 25.73 9.18
C ALA A 112 0.71 24.35 9.31
N VAL A 113 0.02 23.26 9.06
CA VAL A 113 0.56 21.92 9.11
C VAL A 113 1.45 21.67 7.89
N THR A 114 2.75 21.60 8.11
CA THR A 114 3.78 21.35 7.06
C THR A 114 4.47 20.01 7.29
N ASP A 115 3.72 18.96 7.43
CA ASP A 115 4.24 17.62 7.62
C ASP A 115 4.56 16.96 6.25
N LYS A 116 5.63 16.17 6.17
CA LYS A 116 6.05 15.44 4.95
C LYS A 116 5.89 13.93 5.06
N ARG A 117 5.23 13.46 6.13
CA ARG A 117 5.02 12.04 6.38
C ARG A 117 3.93 11.47 5.46
N GLU A 118 3.77 10.16 5.45
CA GLU A 118 2.93 9.44 4.48
C GLU A 118 1.48 9.93 4.42
N ARG A 119 0.91 10.36 5.54
CA ARG A 119 -0.42 10.96 5.55
C ARG A 119 -0.54 12.16 4.59
N HIS A 120 0.44 13.04 4.56
CA HIS A 120 0.44 14.18 3.65
C HIS A 120 0.72 13.76 2.21
N VAL A 121 1.58 12.77 2.00
CA VAL A 121 1.85 12.19 0.68
C VAL A 121 0.56 11.66 0.06
N VAL A 122 -0.21 10.86 0.81
CA VAL A 122 -1.51 10.34 0.36
C VAL A 122 -2.52 11.46 0.11
N ILE A 123 -2.60 12.47 0.99
CA ILE A 123 -3.50 13.61 0.79
C ILE A 123 -3.14 14.40 -0.48
N GLU A 124 -1.87 14.63 -0.75
CA GLU A 124 -1.44 15.30 -1.98
C GLU A 124 -1.74 14.44 -3.21
N GLU A 125 -1.58 13.13 -3.15
CA GLU A 125 -1.99 12.24 -4.23
C GLU A 125 -3.50 12.32 -4.50
N ILE A 126 -4.33 12.35 -3.45
CA ILE A 126 -5.79 12.53 -3.60
C ILE A 126 -6.08 13.85 -4.33
N ARG A 127 -5.40 14.94 -3.95
CA ARG A 127 -5.57 16.27 -4.56
C ARG A 127 -5.19 16.24 -6.04
N MET A 128 -4.04 15.66 -6.39
CA MET A 128 -3.60 15.54 -7.78
C MET A 128 -4.58 14.71 -8.63
N ARG A 129 -5.10 13.60 -8.09
CA ARG A 129 -6.08 12.76 -8.80
C ARG A 129 -7.43 13.43 -8.99
N LYS A 130 -7.87 14.25 -8.03
CA LYS A 130 -9.14 14.97 -8.08
C LYS A 130 -9.25 15.89 -9.29
N ASP A 131 -8.13 16.42 -9.78
CA ASP A 131 -8.09 17.34 -10.92
C ASP A 131 -8.10 16.63 -12.28
N GLN A 132 -7.91 15.32 -12.31
CA GLN A 132 -7.91 14.55 -13.53
C GLN A 132 -9.35 14.32 -14.07
N PRO A 133 -9.64 14.70 -15.33
CA PRO A 133 -10.98 14.58 -15.88
C PRO A 133 -11.54 13.14 -15.86
N TRP A 134 -10.70 12.14 -16.17
CA TRP A 134 -11.11 10.74 -16.16
C TRP A 134 -11.45 10.21 -14.76
N THR A 135 -10.76 10.66 -13.71
CA THR A 135 -11.11 10.34 -12.33
C THR A 135 -12.50 10.86 -11.98
N LYS A 136 -12.83 12.08 -12.40
CA LYS A 136 -14.15 12.68 -12.17
C LYS A 136 -15.26 11.87 -12.86
N VAL A 137 -15.06 11.51 -14.14
CA VAL A 137 -16.00 10.68 -14.90
C VAL A 137 -16.17 9.31 -14.26
N TYR A 138 -15.08 8.63 -13.95
CA TYR A 138 -15.10 7.31 -13.33
C TYR A 138 -15.85 7.30 -11.99
N ASN A 139 -15.56 8.26 -11.12
CA ASN A 139 -16.21 8.37 -9.83
C ASN A 139 -17.71 8.73 -9.96
N ALA A 140 -18.08 9.58 -10.90
CA ALA A 140 -19.48 9.89 -11.18
C ALA A 140 -20.25 8.66 -11.70
N CYS A 141 -19.65 7.89 -12.60
CA CYS A 141 -20.23 6.63 -13.10
C CYS A 141 -20.41 5.62 -11.97
N ASN A 142 -19.41 5.40 -11.13
CA ASN A 142 -19.51 4.47 -10.01
C ASN A 142 -20.61 4.87 -9.03
N LYS A 143 -20.71 6.17 -8.68
CA LYS A 143 -21.78 6.67 -7.81
C LYS A 143 -23.17 6.51 -8.42
N ALA A 144 -23.30 6.64 -9.74
CA ALA A 144 -24.57 6.45 -10.43
C ALA A 144 -24.97 4.96 -10.53
N MET A 145 -24.00 4.07 -10.78
CA MET A 145 -24.25 2.64 -10.92
C MET A 145 -24.45 1.92 -9.58
N TYR A 146 -23.75 2.34 -8.53
CA TYR A 146 -23.72 1.65 -7.25
C TYR A 146 -24.34 2.51 -6.13
N THR A 147 -25.63 2.40 -5.91
CA THR A 147 -26.32 3.14 -4.85
C THR A 147 -25.92 2.66 -3.46
N ASN A 148 -25.94 1.36 -3.22
CA ASN A 148 -25.68 0.74 -1.91
C ASN A 148 -24.39 -0.07 -1.87
N HIS A 149 -23.86 -0.49 -3.02
CA HIS A 149 -22.66 -1.30 -3.07
C HIS A 149 -21.40 -0.47 -2.75
N PRO A 150 -20.42 -1.02 -2.01
CA PRO A 150 -19.17 -0.32 -1.66
C PRO A 150 -18.38 0.23 -2.86
N TYR A 151 -18.57 -0.28 -4.05
CA TYR A 151 -17.90 0.19 -5.28
C TYR A 151 -18.18 1.66 -5.62
N LYS A 152 -19.21 2.26 -5.01
CA LYS A 152 -19.44 3.71 -5.14
C LYS A 152 -18.31 4.57 -4.56
N ARG A 153 -17.49 4.01 -3.61
CA ARG A 153 -16.39 4.72 -2.97
C ARG A 153 -15.20 4.82 -3.90
N ASP A 154 -14.47 5.91 -3.79
CA ASP A 154 -13.14 6.00 -4.39
C ASP A 154 -12.15 5.14 -3.58
N VAL A 155 -11.21 4.49 -4.26
CA VAL A 155 -10.21 3.64 -3.60
C VAL A 155 -9.28 4.45 -2.72
N ILE A 156 -8.93 5.66 -3.17
CA ILE A 156 -7.94 6.50 -2.48
C ILE A 156 -8.52 7.23 -1.26
N GLY A 157 -9.85 7.26 -1.12
CA GLY A 157 -10.53 7.97 -0.05
C GLY A 157 -10.66 9.47 -0.27
N THR A 158 -10.77 10.22 0.82
CA THR A 158 -10.83 11.68 0.81
C THR A 158 -9.85 12.31 1.79
N PRO A 159 -9.39 13.56 1.55
CA PRO A 159 -8.46 14.24 2.46
C PRO A 159 -9.00 14.35 3.88
N GLU A 160 -10.32 14.59 4.04
CA GLU A 160 -10.98 14.73 5.33
C GLU A 160 -10.90 13.46 6.17
N ILE A 161 -11.07 12.29 5.54
CA ILE A 161 -10.97 11.00 6.23
C ILE A 161 -9.52 10.68 6.52
N ILE A 162 -8.64 10.75 5.51
CA ILE A 162 -7.23 10.39 5.66
C ILE A 162 -6.52 11.28 6.70
N SER A 163 -6.91 12.55 6.82
CA SER A 163 -6.34 13.43 7.85
C SER A 163 -6.65 12.97 9.28
N GLN A 164 -7.71 12.19 9.49
CA GLN A 164 -8.20 11.78 10.82
C GLN A 164 -7.92 10.32 11.17
N VAL A 165 -7.68 9.43 10.19
CA VAL A 165 -7.41 8.00 10.45
C VAL A 165 -6.26 7.84 11.44
N THR A 166 -6.50 7.10 12.51
CA THR A 166 -5.51 6.85 13.57
C THR A 166 -4.59 5.66 13.25
N GLN A 167 -3.43 5.61 13.86
CA GLN A 167 -2.56 4.43 13.79
C GLN A 167 -3.28 3.16 14.29
N GLN A 168 -4.10 3.29 15.32
CA GLN A 168 -4.86 2.16 15.86
C GLN A 168 -5.81 1.58 14.82
N GLU A 169 -6.57 2.42 14.10
CA GLU A 169 -7.48 1.98 13.04
C GLU A 169 -6.72 1.30 11.90
N ILE A 170 -5.56 1.83 11.51
CA ILE A 170 -4.69 1.23 10.49
C ILE A 170 -4.22 -0.16 10.95
N MET A 171 -3.75 -0.27 12.19
CA MET A 171 -3.29 -1.53 12.77
C MET A 171 -4.42 -2.56 12.90
N GLU A 172 -5.62 -2.13 13.28
CA GLU A 172 -6.80 -3.00 13.33
C GLU A 172 -7.19 -3.49 11.94
N TYR A 173 -7.13 -2.62 10.92
CA TYR A 173 -7.37 -2.99 9.53
C TYR A 173 -6.34 -4.02 9.05
N TYR A 174 -5.05 -3.78 9.31
CA TYR A 174 -3.99 -4.75 9.00
C TYR A 174 -4.25 -6.11 9.66
N LYS A 175 -4.48 -6.15 10.97
CA LYS A 175 -4.74 -7.40 11.71
C LYS A 175 -5.98 -8.14 11.22
N THR A 176 -6.98 -7.43 10.71
CA THR A 176 -8.22 -8.02 10.22
C THR A 176 -8.04 -8.68 8.85
N PHE A 177 -7.32 -8.05 7.95
CA PHE A 177 -7.29 -8.46 6.55
C PHE A 177 -5.96 -9.07 6.08
N TYR A 178 -4.83 -8.72 6.71
CA TYR A 178 -3.50 -9.21 6.34
C TYR A 178 -3.14 -10.46 7.14
N SER A 179 -3.91 -11.51 6.91
CA SER A 179 -3.70 -12.82 7.54
C SER A 179 -3.39 -13.87 6.46
N PRO A 180 -2.61 -14.92 6.77
CA PRO A 180 -2.16 -15.91 5.77
C PRO A 180 -3.28 -16.56 4.97
N ASN A 181 -4.45 -16.76 5.56
CA ASN A 181 -5.61 -17.33 4.88
C ASN A 181 -6.32 -16.34 3.93
N ASN A 182 -5.98 -15.06 4.01
CA ASN A 182 -6.51 -14.00 3.14
C ASN A 182 -5.46 -13.49 2.14
N MET A 183 -4.27 -14.09 2.13
CA MET A 183 -3.17 -13.73 1.23
C MET A 183 -2.79 -14.88 0.30
N THR A 184 -2.32 -14.54 -0.88
CA THR A 184 -1.75 -15.50 -1.85
C THR A 184 -0.45 -14.93 -2.37
N THR A 185 0.65 -15.63 -2.13
CA THR A 185 1.96 -15.28 -2.69
C THR A 185 2.22 -16.09 -3.96
N ILE A 186 2.59 -15.41 -5.02
CA ILE A 186 2.90 -15.97 -6.32
C ILE A 186 4.35 -15.64 -6.62
N VAL A 187 5.11 -16.67 -6.99
CA VAL A 187 6.51 -16.53 -7.42
C VAL A 187 6.61 -17.03 -8.85
N VAL A 188 7.15 -16.19 -9.73
CA VAL A 188 7.30 -16.49 -11.15
C VAL A 188 8.73 -16.17 -11.58
N GLY A 189 9.37 -17.07 -12.28
CA GLY A 189 10.70 -16.85 -12.81
C GLY A 189 11.51 -18.13 -12.97
N ASP A 190 12.81 -17.95 -13.23
CA ASP A 190 13.80 -19.01 -13.38
C ASP A 190 14.55 -19.18 -12.04
N PHE A 191 14.06 -20.02 -11.15
CA PHE A 191 14.66 -20.31 -9.84
C PHE A 191 14.68 -21.81 -9.53
#